data_16b83e91722728cd4ef9b3f04d7c306e
#
_entry.id   16b83e91722728cd4ef9b3f04d7c306e
#
_cell.length_a   1.000
_cell.length_b   1.000
_cell.length_c   1.000
_cell.angle_alpha   90.00
_cell.angle_beta   90.00
_cell.angle_gamma   90.00
#
_symmetry.space_group_name_H-M   'P 1'
#
loop_
_entity.id
_entity.type
_entity.pdbx_description
1 polymer ?
#
loop_
_entity_poly.entity_id
_entity_poly.type
_entity_poly.pdbx_seq_one_letter_code
_entity_poly.pdbx_strand_id
1 'polypeptide(L)'
;MFSYYGSKSKIVQYYPSPTCDKIIEPFAGSARYSLRYFEKDVLLVDKYKVIVDIWHYLQRASEKDILGLPKIDIDFDLSKHVYLSEVEKNLIGFLIADAQSAPSKKLTKKWFSLRPAKIEHRIKGLIDLLPKIKHWKIIQGSYENLKNENATWFIDPPYQFGGEHYKESNKNIDFNSLANWCKSRLGQVIVCENTNATWLDFYPIIRMKGANKFSTESIWTNFKTQYDSIQQDLFGRGNKKECVNVA
;
A
#
# COMPACT_ATOMS: atom_id res chain seq x y z
N MET A 1 -7.86 5.29 9.00
CA MET A 1 -7.40 4.48 7.83
C MET A 1 -6.90 3.12 8.28
N PHE A 2 -7.28 2.03 7.63
CA PHE A 2 -6.83 0.67 8.01
C PHE A 2 -5.33 0.44 7.71
N SER A 3 -4.73 -0.49 8.46
CA SER A 3 -3.31 -0.84 8.34
C SER A 3 -3.16 -2.16 7.60
N TYR A 4 -2.36 -2.16 6.54
CA TYR A 4 -2.04 -3.36 5.76
C TYR A 4 -0.52 -3.53 5.68
N TYR A 5 -0.04 -4.76 5.55
CA TYR A 5 1.39 -5.06 5.43
C TYR A 5 1.99 -4.30 4.23
N GLY A 6 3.19 -3.78 4.36
CA GLY A 6 3.84 -2.99 3.31
C GLY A 6 3.27 -1.59 3.07
N SER A 7 2.30 -1.12 3.89
CA SER A 7 1.67 0.20 3.70
C SER A 7 2.70 1.34 3.61
N LYS A 8 2.65 2.12 2.54
CA LYS A 8 3.58 3.23 2.21
C LYS A 8 3.28 4.54 2.95
N SER A 9 2.49 4.51 4.03
CA SER A 9 1.96 5.72 4.70
C SER A 9 3.01 6.76 5.11
N LYS A 10 4.22 6.33 5.45
CA LYS A 10 5.33 7.22 5.87
C LYS A 10 6.19 7.69 4.71
N ILE A 11 6.18 6.97 3.60
CA ILE A 11 7.12 7.16 2.49
C ILE A 11 6.46 7.64 1.21
N VAL A 12 5.14 7.67 1.17
CA VAL A 12 4.37 8.07 -0.02
C VAL A 12 4.78 9.44 -0.58
N GLN A 13 5.27 10.33 0.25
CA GLN A 13 5.74 11.67 -0.13
C GLN A 13 7.04 11.70 -0.94
N TYR A 14 7.79 10.59 -0.93
CA TYR A 14 9.09 10.49 -1.64
C TYR A 14 8.93 9.87 -3.03
N TYR A 15 7.76 9.34 -3.37
CA TYR A 15 7.51 8.86 -4.73
C TYR A 15 7.23 10.01 -5.67
N PRO A 16 7.59 9.88 -6.96
CA PRO A 16 7.24 10.86 -7.99
C PRO A 16 5.73 11.11 -8.01
N SER A 17 5.34 12.37 -8.21
CA SER A 17 3.93 12.76 -8.39
C SER A 17 3.37 12.19 -9.69
N PRO A 18 2.05 11.89 -9.75
CA PRO A 18 1.43 11.39 -10.97
C PRO A 18 1.43 12.45 -12.07
N THR A 19 1.85 12.06 -13.27
CA THR A 19 1.85 12.90 -14.46
C THR A 19 0.61 12.73 -15.35
N CYS A 20 -0.16 11.66 -15.12
CA CYS A 20 -1.41 11.40 -15.82
C CYS A 20 -2.62 11.74 -14.93
N ASP A 21 -3.79 11.93 -15.56
CA ASP A 21 -5.04 12.17 -14.82
C ASP A 21 -5.61 10.89 -14.21
N LYS A 22 -5.21 9.75 -14.73
CA LYS A 22 -5.57 8.44 -14.21
C LYS A 22 -4.41 7.81 -13.44
N ILE A 23 -4.75 7.19 -12.29
CA ILE A 23 -3.83 6.38 -11.49
C ILE A 23 -4.35 4.95 -11.47
N ILE A 24 -3.47 3.97 -11.69
CA ILE A 24 -3.77 2.55 -11.59
C ILE A 24 -2.83 1.91 -10.58
N GLU A 25 -3.39 1.32 -9.51
CA GLU A 25 -2.65 0.51 -8.53
C GLU A 25 -3.04 -0.97 -8.71
N PRO A 26 -2.23 -1.79 -9.43
CA PRO A 26 -2.53 -3.21 -9.69
C PRO A 26 -2.26 -4.14 -8.50
N PHE A 27 -1.71 -3.62 -7.41
CA PHE A 27 -1.49 -4.25 -6.12
C PHE A 27 -1.93 -3.25 -5.05
N ALA A 28 -3.23 -3.00 -4.97
CA ALA A 28 -3.79 -1.84 -4.29
C ALA A 28 -3.52 -1.79 -2.77
N GLY A 29 -3.61 -2.94 -2.07
CA GLY A 29 -3.42 -2.96 -0.62
C GLY A 29 -4.17 -1.83 0.08
N SER A 30 -3.45 -0.96 0.78
CA SER A 30 -4.02 0.23 1.44
C SER A 30 -4.00 1.51 0.60
N ALA A 31 -3.68 1.44 -0.69
CA ALA A 31 -3.76 2.49 -1.72
C ALA A 31 -3.20 3.86 -1.27
N ARG A 32 -2.03 3.86 -0.62
CA ARG A 32 -1.48 5.10 -0.05
C ARG A 32 -1.07 6.12 -1.09
N TYR A 33 -0.66 5.66 -2.27
CA TYR A 33 -0.30 6.56 -3.36
C TYR A 33 -1.55 7.24 -3.92
N SER A 34 -2.58 6.49 -4.30
CA SER A 34 -3.83 7.06 -4.79
C SER A 34 -4.52 7.96 -3.77
N LEU A 35 -4.42 7.64 -2.47
CA LEU A 35 -4.98 8.49 -1.41
C LEU A 35 -4.33 9.88 -1.30
N ARG A 36 -3.08 10.01 -1.70
CA ARG A 36 -2.40 11.31 -1.75
C ARG A 36 -2.90 12.18 -2.91
N TYR A 37 -3.42 11.56 -3.96
CA TYR A 37 -3.90 12.19 -5.19
C TYR A 37 -5.34 11.75 -5.48
N PHE A 38 -6.17 11.77 -4.42
CA PHE A 38 -7.49 11.16 -4.40
C PHE A 38 -8.47 11.77 -5.43
N GLU A 39 -8.24 12.98 -5.87
CA GLU A 39 -9.02 13.69 -6.88
C GLU A 39 -8.83 13.18 -8.31
N LYS A 40 -7.81 12.36 -8.55
CA LYS A 40 -7.56 11.73 -9.85
C LYS A 40 -8.58 10.61 -10.15
N ASP A 41 -8.71 10.21 -11.43
CA ASP A 41 -9.42 8.97 -11.80
C ASP A 41 -8.59 7.77 -11.31
N VAL A 42 -9.07 7.06 -10.31
CA VAL A 42 -8.33 5.96 -9.67
C VAL A 42 -8.96 4.63 -9.98
N LEU A 43 -8.12 3.69 -10.43
CA LEU A 43 -8.44 2.28 -10.54
C LEU A 43 -7.58 1.49 -9.54
N LEU A 44 -8.23 0.91 -8.53
CA LEU A 44 -7.63 -0.04 -7.61
C LEU A 44 -7.88 -1.47 -8.07
N VAL A 45 -6.84 -2.28 -8.11
CA VAL A 45 -6.95 -3.71 -8.41
C VAL A 45 -6.16 -4.50 -7.37
N ASP A 46 -6.76 -5.56 -6.85
CA ASP A 46 -6.08 -6.47 -5.92
C ASP A 46 -6.59 -7.91 -6.14
N LYS A 47 -5.69 -8.89 -6.02
CA LYS A 47 -6.05 -10.32 -6.05
C LYS A 47 -6.74 -10.74 -4.76
N TYR A 48 -6.36 -10.14 -3.62
CA TYR A 48 -6.87 -10.51 -2.31
C TYR A 48 -8.27 -9.92 -2.10
N LYS A 49 -9.27 -10.77 -2.27
CA LYS A 49 -10.70 -10.40 -2.17
C LYS A 49 -11.04 -9.58 -0.93
N VAL A 50 -10.43 -9.88 0.21
CA VAL A 50 -10.69 -9.16 1.48
C VAL A 50 -10.36 -7.67 1.35
N ILE A 51 -9.28 -7.31 0.68
CA ILE A 51 -8.90 -5.90 0.42
C ILE A 51 -9.92 -5.23 -0.49
N VAL A 52 -10.33 -5.92 -1.56
CA VAL A 52 -11.33 -5.41 -2.51
C VAL A 52 -12.68 -5.18 -1.83
N ASP A 53 -13.14 -6.15 -1.02
CA ASP A 53 -14.40 -6.04 -0.28
C ASP A 53 -14.38 -4.86 0.71
N ILE A 54 -13.26 -4.64 1.40
CA ILE A 54 -13.08 -3.49 2.31
C ILE A 54 -13.18 -2.18 1.54
N TRP A 55 -12.52 -2.06 0.38
CA TRP A 55 -12.61 -0.85 -0.44
C TRP A 55 -14.03 -0.60 -0.94
N HIS A 56 -14.74 -1.63 -1.40
CA HIS A 56 -16.14 -1.52 -1.80
C HIS A 56 -17.07 -1.16 -0.63
N TYR A 57 -16.81 -1.71 0.57
CA TYR A 57 -17.55 -1.32 1.77
C TYR A 57 -17.34 0.16 2.08
N LEU A 58 -16.11 0.63 2.16
CA LEU A 58 -15.77 2.03 2.43
C LEU A 58 -16.34 2.97 1.37
N GLN A 59 -16.35 2.56 0.10
CA GLN A 59 -16.95 3.36 -0.97
C GLN A 59 -18.45 3.58 -0.78
N ARG A 60 -19.17 2.62 -0.23
CA ARG A 60 -20.63 2.71 0.03
C ARG A 60 -20.97 3.27 1.39
N ALA A 61 -20.10 3.08 2.37
CA ALA A 61 -20.35 3.46 3.75
C ALA A 61 -20.60 4.97 3.92
N SER A 62 -21.43 5.29 4.88
CA SER A 62 -21.61 6.62 5.47
C SER A 62 -20.76 6.76 6.74
N GLU A 63 -20.60 7.97 7.24
CA GLU A 63 -20.01 8.23 8.55
C GLU A 63 -20.73 7.46 9.66
N LYS A 64 -22.08 7.39 9.60
CA LYS A 64 -22.89 6.64 10.56
C LYS A 64 -22.55 5.15 10.59
N ASP A 65 -22.27 4.55 9.43
CA ASP A 65 -21.88 3.12 9.36
C ASP A 65 -20.51 2.90 10.03
N ILE A 66 -19.56 3.80 9.86
CA ILE A 66 -18.25 3.70 10.51
C ILE A 66 -18.32 3.95 12.01
N LEU A 67 -19.13 4.93 12.46
CA LEU A 67 -19.35 5.21 13.88
C LEU A 67 -20.20 4.12 14.57
N GLY A 68 -21.03 3.39 13.80
CA GLY A 68 -21.82 2.25 14.28
C GLY A 68 -21.00 0.98 14.51
N LEU A 69 -19.74 0.92 14.09
CA LEU A 69 -18.86 -0.21 14.41
C LEU A 69 -18.64 -0.32 15.93
N PRO A 70 -18.48 -1.54 16.47
CA PRO A 70 -18.33 -1.73 17.90
C PRO A 70 -17.14 -0.97 18.46
N LYS A 71 -17.28 -0.46 19.68
CA LYS A 71 -16.17 0.19 20.40
C LYS A 71 -15.05 -0.83 20.62
N ILE A 72 -13.85 -0.45 20.22
CA ILE A 72 -12.66 -1.29 20.34
C ILE A 72 -11.91 -0.87 21.62
N ASP A 73 -11.96 -1.71 22.64
CA ASP A 73 -11.30 -1.52 23.93
C ASP A 73 -10.29 -2.64 24.23
N ILE A 74 -9.77 -2.67 25.47
CA ILE A 74 -8.66 -3.57 25.88
C ILE A 74 -9.01 -5.05 25.78
N ASP A 75 -10.29 -5.39 25.96
CA ASP A 75 -10.78 -6.78 25.95
C ASP A 75 -11.55 -7.13 24.68
N PHE A 76 -11.38 -6.31 23.63
CA PHE A 76 -12.09 -6.48 22.38
C PHE A 76 -11.78 -7.83 21.74
N ASP A 77 -12.83 -8.62 21.52
CA ASP A 77 -12.81 -9.91 20.83
C ASP A 77 -13.84 -9.94 19.71
N LEU A 78 -13.37 -9.91 18.49
CA LEU A 78 -14.19 -9.85 17.28
C LEU A 78 -15.15 -11.05 17.18
N SER A 79 -14.79 -12.22 17.76
CA SER A 79 -15.64 -13.41 17.73
C SER A 79 -16.96 -13.25 18.47
N LYS A 80 -17.04 -12.31 19.41
CA LYS A 80 -18.27 -11.99 20.18
C LYS A 80 -19.27 -11.13 19.37
N HIS A 81 -18.84 -10.54 18.25
CA HIS A 81 -19.65 -9.63 17.43
C HIS A 81 -20.22 -10.38 16.20
N VAL A 82 -21.07 -11.38 16.47
CA VAL A 82 -21.64 -12.27 15.44
C VAL A 82 -22.58 -11.54 14.46
N TYR A 83 -23.11 -10.38 14.86
CA TYR A 83 -24.02 -9.55 14.07
C TYR A 83 -23.29 -8.77 12.95
N LEU A 84 -21.97 -8.65 13.00
CA LEU A 84 -21.19 -7.97 11.99
C LEU A 84 -21.09 -8.82 10.72
N SER A 85 -21.15 -8.16 9.58
CA SER A 85 -20.81 -8.78 8.30
C SER A 85 -19.33 -9.15 8.23
N GLU A 86 -18.96 -10.07 7.36
CA GLU A 86 -17.55 -10.49 7.19
C GLU A 86 -16.65 -9.33 6.76
N VAL A 87 -17.15 -8.38 5.97
CA VAL A 87 -16.35 -7.22 5.55
C VAL A 87 -16.08 -6.27 6.72
N GLU A 88 -17.06 -6.05 7.59
CA GLU A 88 -16.88 -5.24 8.82
C GLU A 88 -15.89 -5.91 9.78
N LYS A 89 -16.00 -7.24 9.97
CA LYS A 89 -15.02 -8.00 10.75
C LYS A 89 -13.62 -7.89 10.18
N ASN A 90 -13.46 -7.98 8.86
CA ASN A 90 -12.16 -7.82 8.19
C ASN A 90 -11.60 -6.41 8.35
N LEU A 91 -12.44 -5.38 8.16
CA LEU A 91 -12.04 -3.99 8.38
C LEU A 91 -11.56 -3.76 9.81
N ILE A 92 -12.35 -4.19 10.80
CA ILE A 92 -11.98 -4.10 12.22
C ILE A 92 -10.68 -4.86 12.48
N GLY A 93 -10.52 -6.05 11.93
CA GLY A 93 -9.30 -6.86 12.05
C GLY A 93 -8.04 -6.10 11.59
N PHE A 94 -8.13 -5.29 10.54
CA PHE A 94 -7.04 -4.40 10.11
C PHE A 94 -6.94 -3.09 10.91
N LEU A 95 -8.00 -2.66 11.58
CA LEU A 95 -7.93 -1.52 12.50
C LEU A 95 -7.21 -1.86 13.81
N ILE A 96 -7.38 -3.08 14.33
CA ILE A 96 -6.80 -3.54 15.59
C ILE A 96 -5.38 -4.10 15.45
N ALA A 97 -4.87 -4.25 14.23
CA ALA A 97 -3.56 -4.80 13.96
C ALA A 97 -2.60 -3.76 13.34
N ASP A 98 -1.31 -4.01 13.47
CA ASP A 98 -0.28 -3.23 12.79
C ASP A 98 0.40 -4.06 11.71
N ALA A 99 0.41 -3.55 10.47
CA ALA A 99 1.18 -4.09 9.35
C ALA A 99 1.03 -5.62 9.19
N GLN A 100 -0.20 -6.13 9.25
CA GLN A 100 -0.50 -7.54 8.99
C GLN A 100 -1.08 -7.73 7.60
N SER A 101 -0.79 -8.89 7.00
CA SER A 101 -1.29 -9.30 5.69
C SER A 101 -2.69 -9.98 5.76
N ALA A 102 -3.17 -10.23 6.97
CA ALA A 102 -4.51 -10.78 7.23
C ALA A 102 -5.17 -10.06 8.41
N PRO A 103 -6.52 -9.99 8.45
CA PRO A 103 -7.24 -9.38 9.56
C PRO A 103 -7.02 -10.12 10.87
N SER A 104 -6.76 -9.40 11.96
CA SER A 104 -6.67 -9.95 13.31
C SER A 104 -8.05 -10.22 13.88
N LYS A 105 -8.18 -11.29 14.68
CA LYS A 105 -9.43 -11.63 15.35
C LYS A 105 -9.55 -11.05 16.75
N LYS A 106 -8.42 -10.75 17.40
CA LYS A 106 -8.36 -10.27 18.79
C LYS A 106 -7.34 -9.15 18.92
N LEU A 107 -7.62 -8.23 19.84
CA LEU A 107 -6.72 -7.19 20.27
C LEU A 107 -5.89 -7.70 21.46
N THR A 108 -4.56 -7.58 21.39
CA THR A 108 -3.73 -7.95 22.53
C THR A 108 -3.66 -6.79 23.54
N LYS A 109 -3.72 -7.12 24.86
CA LYS A 109 -3.60 -6.11 25.94
C LYS A 109 -2.33 -5.27 25.79
N LYS A 110 -1.20 -5.88 25.47
CA LYS A 110 0.07 -5.19 25.23
C LYS A 110 -0.04 -4.15 24.11
N TRP A 111 -0.70 -4.49 23.01
CA TRP A 111 -0.85 -3.56 21.89
C TRP A 111 -1.76 -2.38 22.26
N PHE A 112 -2.90 -2.64 22.89
CA PHE A 112 -3.86 -1.62 23.29
C PHE A 112 -3.26 -0.64 24.33
N SER A 113 -2.60 -1.15 25.38
CA SER A 113 -2.01 -0.31 26.42
C SER A 113 -0.93 0.65 25.89
N LEU A 114 -0.23 0.27 24.83
CA LEU A 114 0.79 1.10 24.20
C LEU A 114 0.23 2.16 23.23
N ARG A 115 -1.01 1.99 22.73
CA ARG A 115 -1.52 2.82 21.62
C ARG A 115 -3.05 3.02 21.64
N PRO A 116 -3.70 3.41 22.73
CA PRO A 116 -5.15 3.54 22.80
C PRO A 116 -5.71 4.56 21.79
N ALA A 117 -5.07 5.72 21.64
CA ALA A 117 -5.48 6.76 20.70
C ALA A 117 -5.33 6.39 19.21
N LYS A 118 -4.61 5.29 18.90
CA LYS A 118 -4.34 4.92 17.51
C LYS A 118 -5.59 4.41 16.79
N ILE A 119 -6.49 3.73 17.50
CA ILE A 119 -7.74 3.20 16.94
C ILE A 119 -8.67 4.36 16.58
N GLU A 120 -8.86 5.30 17.51
CA GLU A 120 -9.69 6.50 17.26
C GLU A 120 -9.17 7.30 16.07
N HIS A 121 -7.86 7.51 16.02
CA HIS A 121 -7.23 8.17 14.86
C HIS A 121 -7.46 7.40 13.55
N ARG A 122 -7.44 6.06 13.59
CA ARG A 122 -7.73 5.24 12.41
C ARG A 122 -9.19 5.35 11.97
N ILE A 123 -10.13 5.33 12.91
CA ILE A 123 -11.57 5.51 12.65
C ILE A 123 -11.83 6.89 12.04
N LYS A 124 -11.31 7.95 12.66
CA LYS A 124 -11.39 9.29 12.09
C LYS A 124 -10.83 9.33 10.66
N GLY A 125 -9.67 8.75 10.43
CA GLY A 125 -9.07 8.67 9.10
C GLY A 125 -9.87 7.83 8.09
N LEU A 126 -10.76 6.91 8.53
CA LEU A 126 -11.72 6.25 7.64
C LEU A 126 -12.84 7.22 7.26
N ILE A 127 -13.41 7.94 8.21
CA ILE A 127 -14.47 8.93 7.97
C ILE A 127 -13.99 9.99 6.98
N ASP A 128 -12.81 10.56 7.21
CA ASP A 128 -12.18 11.56 6.33
C ASP A 128 -11.90 11.03 4.90
N LEU A 129 -11.83 9.71 4.75
CA LEU A 129 -11.59 9.02 3.49
C LEU A 129 -12.86 8.87 2.65
N LEU A 130 -14.02 8.61 3.27
CA LEU A 130 -15.24 8.19 2.58
C LEU A 130 -15.63 9.10 1.39
N PRO A 131 -15.65 10.45 1.52
CA PRO A 131 -16.00 11.33 0.40
C PRO A 131 -14.97 11.28 -0.73
N LYS A 132 -13.69 10.97 -0.43
CA LYS A 132 -12.59 11.04 -1.37
C LYS A 132 -12.57 9.90 -2.38
N ILE A 133 -13.15 8.75 -2.03
CA ILE A 133 -13.06 7.51 -2.82
C ILE A 133 -14.36 7.14 -3.56
N LYS A 134 -15.40 7.96 -3.46
CA LYS A 134 -16.73 7.64 -4.06
C LYS A 134 -16.66 7.41 -5.57
N HIS A 135 -15.78 8.10 -6.26
CA HIS A 135 -15.63 8.04 -7.72
C HIS A 135 -14.61 6.99 -8.19
N TRP A 136 -13.89 6.35 -7.27
CA TRP A 136 -12.87 5.38 -7.63
C TRP A 136 -13.47 4.11 -8.24
N LYS A 137 -12.71 3.46 -9.11
CA LYS A 137 -13.02 2.10 -9.58
C LYS A 137 -12.22 1.09 -8.80
N ILE A 138 -12.87 0.01 -8.38
CA ILE A 138 -12.26 -1.03 -7.56
C ILE A 138 -12.60 -2.38 -8.20
N ILE A 139 -11.58 -3.20 -8.47
CA ILE A 139 -11.75 -4.47 -9.18
C ILE A 139 -10.96 -5.57 -8.46
N GLN A 140 -11.58 -6.73 -8.26
CA GLN A 140 -10.84 -7.93 -7.91
C GLN A 140 -10.20 -8.51 -9.18
N GLY A 141 -8.88 -8.68 -9.17
CA GLY A 141 -8.20 -9.20 -10.35
C GLY A 141 -6.69 -9.23 -10.25
N SER A 142 -6.06 -9.63 -11.33
CA SER A 142 -4.61 -9.65 -11.49
C SER A 142 -4.16 -8.53 -12.42
N TYR A 143 -2.93 -8.04 -12.19
CA TYR A 143 -2.27 -7.05 -13.05
C TYR A 143 -2.20 -7.51 -14.52
N GLU A 144 -2.08 -8.81 -14.76
CA GLU A 144 -1.94 -9.42 -16.09
C GLU A 144 -3.14 -9.11 -17.00
N ASN A 145 -4.34 -9.00 -16.41
CA ASN A 145 -5.60 -8.81 -17.13
C ASN A 145 -5.94 -7.33 -17.36
N LEU A 146 -5.09 -6.40 -16.92
CA LEU A 146 -5.35 -4.98 -17.04
C LEU A 146 -5.07 -4.49 -18.46
N LYS A 147 -6.03 -3.73 -19.01
CA LYS A 147 -5.86 -3.04 -20.27
C LYS A 147 -4.70 -2.06 -20.17
N ASN A 148 -3.85 -2.05 -21.20
CA ASN A 148 -2.79 -1.06 -21.30
C ASN A 148 -3.37 0.27 -21.78
N GLU A 149 -3.27 1.28 -20.93
CA GLU A 149 -3.77 2.62 -21.21
C GLU A 149 -2.82 3.69 -20.67
N ASN A 150 -2.94 4.91 -21.16
CA ASN A 150 -2.13 6.03 -20.68
C ASN A 150 -2.56 6.43 -19.26
N ALA A 151 -1.74 6.07 -18.26
CA ALA A 151 -2.00 6.27 -16.85
C ALA A 151 -0.69 6.42 -16.06
N THR A 152 -0.78 6.88 -14.83
CA THR A 152 0.26 6.68 -13.84
C THR A 152 0.04 5.32 -13.18
N TRP A 153 0.92 4.37 -13.46
CA TRP A 153 0.92 3.04 -12.89
C TRP A 153 1.78 3.03 -11.65
N PHE A 154 1.16 2.88 -10.48
CA PHE A 154 1.89 2.71 -9.21
C PHE A 154 1.85 1.24 -8.81
N ILE A 155 2.99 0.56 -8.95
CA ILE A 155 3.11 -0.90 -8.91
C ILE A 155 3.92 -1.28 -7.67
N ASP A 156 3.22 -1.74 -6.62
CA ASP A 156 3.79 -2.12 -5.32
C ASP A 156 3.51 -3.60 -5.03
N PRO A 157 4.16 -4.53 -5.75
CA PRO A 157 3.93 -5.97 -5.58
C PRO A 157 4.48 -6.48 -4.25
N PRO A 158 4.13 -7.69 -3.81
CA PRO A 158 4.92 -8.41 -2.82
C PRO A 158 6.38 -8.48 -3.27
N TYR A 159 7.30 -7.92 -2.47
CA TYR A 159 8.71 -7.76 -2.84
C TYR A 159 9.39 -9.10 -3.12
N GLN A 160 10.35 -9.12 -4.05
CA GLN A 160 11.11 -10.33 -4.40
C GLN A 160 11.72 -10.97 -3.15
N PHE A 161 12.25 -10.17 -2.25
CA PHE A 161 12.78 -10.61 -0.96
C PHE A 161 11.98 -9.97 0.18
N GLY A 162 11.32 -10.79 1.01
CA GLY A 162 10.46 -10.34 2.13
C GLY A 162 8.97 -10.26 1.79
N GLY A 163 8.57 -10.64 0.57
CA GLY A 163 7.16 -10.68 0.14
C GLY A 163 6.42 -11.98 0.50
N GLU A 164 7.07 -12.93 1.16
CA GLU A 164 6.47 -14.22 1.54
C GLU A 164 5.36 -14.12 2.58
N HIS A 165 5.28 -13.01 3.30
CA HIS A 165 4.28 -12.78 4.34
C HIS A 165 2.91 -12.32 3.81
N TYR A 166 2.81 -11.95 2.54
CA TYR A 166 1.52 -11.60 1.93
C TYR A 166 0.65 -12.84 1.69
N LYS A 167 -0.68 -12.67 1.66
CA LYS A 167 -1.61 -13.74 1.28
C LYS A 167 -1.40 -14.17 -0.17
N GLU A 168 -1.32 -13.19 -1.06
CA GLU A 168 -0.86 -13.37 -2.44
C GLU A 168 0.66 -13.14 -2.44
N SER A 169 1.42 -14.17 -2.09
CA SER A 169 2.85 -14.02 -1.82
C SER A 169 3.68 -13.89 -3.11
N ASN A 170 4.93 -13.41 -2.96
CA ASN A 170 5.92 -13.30 -4.03
C ASN A 170 6.24 -14.65 -4.72
N LYS A 171 5.96 -15.78 -4.06
CA LYS A 171 6.15 -17.12 -4.64
C LYS A 171 5.28 -17.40 -5.86
N ASN A 172 4.17 -16.66 -5.99
CA ASN A 172 3.23 -16.77 -7.10
C ASN A 172 3.47 -15.71 -8.19
N ILE A 173 4.56 -14.94 -8.10
CA ILE A 173 4.91 -13.90 -9.05
C ILE A 173 6.10 -14.35 -9.90
N ASP A 174 5.91 -14.41 -11.21
CA ASP A 174 7.02 -14.45 -12.16
C ASP A 174 7.54 -13.01 -12.35
N PHE A 175 8.64 -12.70 -11.69
CA PHE A 175 9.22 -11.36 -11.72
C PHE A 175 9.76 -10.96 -13.10
N ASN A 176 10.16 -11.92 -13.96
CA ASN A 176 10.57 -11.62 -15.33
C ASN A 176 9.37 -11.20 -16.17
N SER A 177 8.27 -11.91 -16.06
CA SER A 177 7.00 -11.55 -16.72
C SER A 177 6.46 -10.22 -16.19
N LEU A 178 6.52 -9.97 -14.88
CA LEU A 178 6.14 -8.69 -14.28
C LEU A 178 7.01 -7.54 -14.79
N ALA A 179 8.33 -7.73 -14.89
CA ALA A 179 9.25 -6.72 -15.44
C ALA A 179 8.88 -6.33 -16.87
N ASN A 180 8.64 -7.32 -17.74
CA ASN A 180 8.24 -7.09 -19.13
C ASN A 180 6.88 -6.37 -19.20
N TRP A 181 5.94 -6.78 -18.34
CA TRP A 181 4.65 -6.13 -18.24
C TRP A 181 4.79 -4.66 -17.80
N CYS A 182 5.59 -4.36 -16.77
CA CYS A 182 5.87 -2.98 -16.33
C CYS A 182 6.47 -2.13 -17.45
N LYS A 183 7.50 -2.63 -18.14
CA LYS A 183 8.16 -1.94 -19.26
C LYS A 183 7.22 -1.63 -20.43
N SER A 184 6.17 -2.43 -20.61
CA SER A 184 5.21 -2.29 -21.71
C SER A 184 4.07 -1.29 -21.42
N ARG A 185 3.92 -0.78 -20.18
CA ARG A 185 2.80 0.12 -19.82
C ARG A 185 2.94 1.49 -20.48
N LEU A 186 1.80 2.04 -20.90
CA LEU A 186 1.71 3.39 -21.44
C LEU A 186 1.59 4.43 -20.33
N GLY A 187 2.22 5.56 -20.49
CA GLY A 187 2.23 6.64 -19.51
C GLY A 187 3.38 6.53 -18.51
N GLN A 188 3.14 6.96 -17.29
CA GLN A 188 4.13 6.95 -16.22
C GLN A 188 4.10 5.64 -15.44
N VAL A 189 5.25 5.02 -15.23
CA VAL A 189 5.36 3.79 -14.45
C VAL A 189 6.30 3.98 -13.28
N ILE A 190 5.81 3.65 -12.08
CA ILE A 190 6.57 3.68 -10.82
C ILE A 190 6.44 2.29 -10.20
N VAL A 191 7.55 1.56 -10.07
CA VAL A 191 7.58 0.22 -9.47
C VAL A 191 8.34 0.29 -8.16
N CYS A 192 7.71 -0.20 -7.08
CA CYS A 192 8.28 -0.20 -5.73
C CYS A 192 8.99 -1.52 -5.43
N GLU A 193 10.13 -1.46 -4.77
CA GLU A 193 10.90 -2.63 -4.32
C GLU A 193 11.95 -2.26 -3.26
N ASN A 194 12.62 -3.26 -2.73
CA ASN A 194 13.83 -3.04 -1.93
C ASN A 194 15.09 -3.08 -2.81
N THR A 195 16.22 -2.64 -2.25
CA THR A 195 17.50 -2.55 -2.98
C THR A 195 18.12 -3.89 -3.37
N ASN A 196 17.62 -5.01 -2.86
CA ASN A 196 18.18 -6.34 -3.14
C ASN A 196 17.52 -7.00 -4.35
N ALA A 197 16.39 -6.47 -4.82
CA ALA A 197 15.68 -7.00 -5.98
C ALA A 197 16.50 -6.83 -7.26
N THR A 198 16.39 -7.80 -8.17
CA THR A 198 17.22 -7.91 -9.36
C THR A 198 16.44 -7.96 -10.68
N TRP A 199 15.11 -7.88 -10.62
CA TRP A 199 14.26 -8.03 -11.79
C TRP A 199 14.05 -6.74 -12.61
N LEU A 200 14.41 -5.58 -12.05
CA LEU A 200 14.58 -4.29 -12.73
C LEU A 200 15.76 -3.54 -12.09
N ASP A 201 16.22 -2.48 -12.72
CA ASP A 201 17.31 -1.64 -12.22
C ASP A 201 16.79 -0.65 -11.17
N PHE A 202 16.53 -1.17 -9.97
CA PHE A 202 16.01 -0.38 -8.86
C PHE A 202 17.05 0.56 -8.27
N TYR A 203 16.65 1.80 -7.99
CA TYR A 203 17.47 2.78 -7.29
C TYR A 203 16.81 3.22 -5.96
N PRO A 204 17.62 3.44 -4.92
CA PRO A 204 17.12 3.82 -3.60
C PRO A 204 16.58 5.25 -3.60
N ILE A 205 15.43 5.45 -2.95
CA ILE A 205 14.82 6.78 -2.76
C ILE A 205 14.85 7.24 -1.31
N ILE A 206 14.75 6.32 -0.35
CA ILE A 206 14.78 6.65 1.06
C ILE A 206 15.23 5.47 1.91
N ARG A 207 16.00 5.75 2.96
CA ARG A 207 16.38 4.80 4.01
C ARG A 207 15.63 5.14 5.29
N MET A 208 14.94 4.16 5.85
CA MET A 208 14.16 4.33 7.08
C MET A 208 14.64 3.43 8.20
N LYS A 209 14.59 3.95 9.41
CA LYS A 209 14.81 3.16 10.63
C LYS A 209 13.51 2.42 10.98
N GLY A 210 13.52 1.10 10.84
CA GLY A 210 12.48 0.21 11.39
C GLY A 210 12.71 -0.07 12.88
N ALA A 211 11.85 -0.92 13.46
CA ALA A 211 11.98 -1.29 14.90
C ALA A 211 13.33 -1.96 15.21
N ASN A 212 13.81 -2.85 14.34
CA ASN A 212 15.01 -3.68 14.57
C ASN A 212 16.11 -3.49 13.54
N LYS A 213 15.80 -2.92 12.38
CA LYS A 213 16.76 -2.75 11.28
C LYS A 213 16.37 -1.58 10.38
N PHE A 214 17.35 -1.08 9.63
CA PHE A 214 17.07 -0.16 8.54
C PHE A 214 16.46 -0.91 7.34
N SER A 215 15.53 -0.26 6.67
CA SER A 215 15.00 -0.68 5.37
C SER A 215 15.20 0.44 4.37
N THR A 216 15.56 0.07 3.15
CA THR A 216 15.71 1.02 2.05
C THR A 216 14.60 0.76 1.05
N GLU A 217 13.82 1.79 0.76
CA GLU A 217 12.84 1.77 -0.31
C GLU A 217 13.53 2.16 -1.60
N SER A 218 13.23 1.43 -2.66
CA SER A 218 13.78 1.66 -3.99
C SER A 218 12.67 1.67 -5.01
N ILE A 219 12.89 2.34 -6.14
CA ILE A 219 11.95 2.33 -7.25
C ILE A 219 12.67 2.07 -8.57
N TRP A 220 11.91 1.58 -9.53
CA TRP A 220 12.21 1.68 -10.94
C TRP A 220 11.14 2.53 -11.62
N THR A 221 11.56 3.35 -12.59
CA THR A 221 10.64 4.18 -13.37
C THR A 221 11.00 4.12 -14.86
N ASN A 222 10.01 4.31 -15.74
CA ASN A 222 10.23 4.40 -17.18
C ASN A 222 10.54 5.84 -17.65
N PHE A 223 10.80 6.77 -16.73
CA PHE A 223 11.09 8.17 -16.98
C PHE A 223 12.20 8.65 -16.04
N LYS A 224 12.86 9.76 -16.41
CA LYS A 224 13.88 10.36 -15.55
C LYS A 224 13.27 11.02 -14.32
N THR A 225 13.88 10.81 -13.16
CA THR A 225 13.48 11.40 -11.89
C THR A 225 14.59 12.29 -11.33
N GLN A 226 14.29 13.05 -10.28
CA GLN A 226 15.31 13.79 -9.53
C GLN A 226 16.39 12.88 -8.92
N TYR A 227 16.10 11.59 -8.75
CA TYR A 227 17.05 10.61 -8.19
C TYR A 227 18.07 10.13 -9.22
N ASP A 228 17.80 10.25 -10.53
CA ASP A 228 18.74 9.87 -11.59
C ASP A 228 19.97 10.78 -11.60
N SER A 229 19.82 12.07 -11.28
CA SER A 229 20.94 13.02 -11.17
C SER A 229 21.85 12.69 -9.99
N ILE A 230 21.28 12.25 -8.87
CA ILE A 230 22.02 11.82 -7.68
C ILE A 230 22.86 10.56 -8.00
N GLN A 231 22.33 9.64 -8.80
CA GLN A 231 23.10 8.47 -9.25
C GLN A 231 24.26 8.84 -10.18
N GLN A 232 24.07 9.77 -11.11
CA GLN A 232 25.14 10.21 -12.01
C GLN A 232 26.31 10.86 -11.24
N ASP A 233 26.02 11.66 -10.21
CA ASP A 233 27.04 12.26 -9.34
C ASP A 233 27.75 11.23 -8.46
N LEU A 234 27.03 10.17 -8.01
CA LEU A 234 27.59 9.11 -7.17
C LEU A 234 28.38 8.07 -7.97
N PHE A 235 28.00 7.77 -9.21
CA PHE A 235 28.70 6.83 -10.09
C PHE A 235 29.87 7.46 -10.84
N GLY A 236 29.91 8.81 -10.97
CA GLY A 236 31.05 9.54 -11.48
C GLY A 236 32.25 9.56 -10.51
N ARG A 237 32.07 9.17 -9.25
CA ARG A 237 33.13 9.05 -8.23
C ARG A 237 32.96 7.71 -7.49
N GLY A 238 33.46 6.63 -8.07
CA GLY A 238 33.71 5.31 -7.47
C GLY A 238 32.82 4.87 -6.29
N ASN A 239 31.94 3.91 -6.54
CA ASN A 239 31.37 2.94 -5.59
C ASN A 239 31.09 3.39 -4.14
N LYS A 240 29.97 4.10 -3.91
CA LYS A 240 29.20 4.01 -2.65
C LYS A 240 27.78 4.49 -2.87
N LYS A 241 26.79 3.57 -2.72
CA LYS A 241 25.36 3.91 -2.70
C LYS A 241 25.04 4.63 -1.38
N GLU A 242 25.01 5.94 -1.36
CA GLU A 242 24.55 6.70 -0.20
C GLU A 242 23.08 7.09 -0.35
N CYS A 243 22.30 6.80 0.69
CA CYS A 243 20.89 7.15 0.79
C CYS A 243 20.72 8.43 1.60
N VAL A 244 19.70 9.22 1.31
CA VAL A 244 19.28 10.33 2.18
C VAL A 244 18.86 9.74 3.53
N ASN A 245 19.55 10.11 4.60
CA ASN A 245 19.21 9.72 5.96
C ASN A 245 18.16 10.69 6.51
N VAL A 246 16.99 10.17 6.87
CA VAL A 246 15.99 10.93 7.64
C VAL A 246 15.92 10.32 9.04
N ALA A 247 16.18 11.15 10.03
CA ALA A 247 16.16 10.83 11.45
C ALA A 247 14.74 10.55 11.98
#